data_6565a8449a984461ef136681a9a81f50
#
_entry.id   6565a8449a984461ef136681a9a81f50
#
_cell.length_a   1.000
_cell.length_b   1.000
_cell.length_c   1.000
_cell.angle_alpha   90.00
_cell.angle_beta   90.00
_cell.angle_gamma   90.00
#
_symmetry.space_group_name_H-M   'P 1'
#
loop_
_entity.id
_entity.type
_entity.pdbx_description
1 polymer ?
#
loop_
_entity_poly.entity_id
_entity_poly.type
_entity_poly.pdbx_seq_one_letter_code
_entity_poly.pdbx_strand_id
1 'polypeptide(L)'
;MRVLLAGGAGYIGAHTAVSLLDAGHEVVLLDDLSGTSAVAADRVAQITGKPAPLVVGDAADREVVEGVFAAHGPIDAIIHLAAFKAVGESTQIPLEYYRNNLDTTFALAEVGVRHGIRSLVFSSTGTVYSDPADLPFTEEATTSVDLSNAYSKSKRMNEVVLADLARVNPELNVTVLRYFNPVGAHPSGLIGEDPAGIPNNLMPYVSRVAIGALEEIGIFGDDYDTPDGTGLRDYIHVVDLAEGHVVALEQAKPGYAVYNLGTGTPVSVRELIASFEKAVGRELPARVLPRRPGDVAATYCDPSKAARELGWRTRLSIDDACRDYWNWQSRNPAGYATPR
;
A
#
# COMPACT_ATOMS: atom_id res chain seq x y z
N MET A 1 21.40 2.70 -5.44
CA MET A 1 20.56 3.32 -6.49
C MET A 1 19.91 4.57 -5.92
N ARG A 2 19.60 5.54 -6.78
CA ARG A 2 18.71 6.64 -6.42
C ARG A 2 17.31 6.33 -6.95
N VAL A 3 16.32 6.33 -6.06
CA VAL A 3 14.94 5.88 -6.32
C VAL A 3 13.99 7.07 -6.21
N LEU A 4 13.19 7.30 -7.23
CA LEU A 4 12.03 8.18 -7.15
C LEU A 4 10.87 7.39 -6.57
N LEU A 5 10.33 7.85 -5.44
CA LEU A 5 9.20 7.24 -4.75
C LEU A 5 7.97 8.15 -4.91
N ALA A 6 7.14 7.86 -5.90
CA ALA A 6 5.90 8.59 -6.13
C ALA A 6 4.79 8.10 -5.17
N GLY A 7 4.16 9.03 -4.45
CA GLY A 7 3.34 8.73 -3.26
C GLY A 7 4.19 8.53 -2.01
N GLY A 8 5.37 9.19 -1.96
CA GLY A 8 6.42 8.94 -0.98
C GLY A 8 6.12 9.45 0.43
N ALA A 9 5.23 10.42 0.61
CA ALA A 9 4.77 10.89 1.92
C ALA A 9 3.56 10.10 2.46
N GLY A 10 3.00 9.19 1.65
CA GLY A 10 1.90 8.33 2.05
C GLY A 10 2.29 7.24 3.06
N TYR A 11 1.29 6.52 3.56
CA TYR A 11 1.49 5.45 4.56
C TYR A 11 2.53 4.42 4.10
N ILE A 12 2.30 3.76 2.96
CA ILE A 12 3.24 2.75 2.44
C ILE A 12 4.53 3.43 1.97
N GLY A 13 4.43 4.62 1.36
CA GLY A 13 5.57 5.38 0.83
C GLY A 13 6.60 5.72 1.90
N ALA A 14 6.18 6.27 3.03
CA ALA A 14 7.08 6.63 4.13
C ALA A 14 7.81 5.40 4.71
N HIS A 15 7.11 4.25 4.87
CA HIS A 15 7.74 3.01 5.32
C HIS A 15 8.71 2.44 4.27
N THR A 16 8.34 2.51 2.98
CA THR A 16 9.24 2.09 1.88
C THR A 16 10.47 2.99 1.80
N ALA A 17 10.32 4.29 2.04
CA ALA A 17 11.45 5.22 2.10
C ALA A 17 12.45 4.86 3.23
N VAL A 18 11.94 4.49 4.42
CA VAL A 18 12.79 4.01 5.52
C VAL A 18 13.55 2.75 5.08
N SER A 19 12.85 1.75 4.55
CA SER A 19 13.48 0.48 4.13
C SER A 19 14.51 0.67 3.02
N LEU A 20 14.26 1.56 2.04
CA LEU A 20 15.22 1.90 0.99
C LEU A 20 16.48 2.57 1.55
N LEU A 21 16.30 3.54 2.44
CA LEU A 21 17.42 4.24 3.07
C LEU A 21 18.25 3.30 3.93
N ASP A 22 17.63 2.39 4.69
CA ASP A 22 18.33 1.39 5.50
C ASP A 22 19.11 0.39 4.64
N ALA A 23 18.57 0.00 3.48
CA ALA A 23 19.24 -0.83 2.47
C ALA A 23 20.38 -0.09 1.73
N GLY A 24 20.61 1.20 2.02
CA GLY A 24 21.71 1.98 1.43
C GLY A 24 21.37 2.63 0.09
N HIS A 25 20.10 2.70 -0.29
CA HIS A 25 19.64 3.48 -1.44
C HIS A 25 19.50 4.96 -1.06
N GLU A 26 19.48 5.81 -2.08
CA GLU A 26 19.05 7.20 -1.97
C GLU A 26 17.59 7.31 -2.45
N VAL A 27 16.81 8.17 -1.80
CA VAL A 27 15.41 8.38 -2.17
C VAL A 27 15.13 9.84 -2.51
N VAL A 28 14.20 10.03 -3.45
CA VAL A 28 13.53 11.32 -3.66
C VAL A 28 12.03 11.03 -3.57
N LEU A 29 11.33 11.71 -2.67
CA LEU A 29 9.90 11.56 -2.49
C LEU A 29 9.18 12.56 -3.40
N LEU A 30 8.17 12.10 -4.13
CA LEU A 30 7.23 12.94 -4.86
C LEU A 30 5.83 12.69 -4.32
N ASP A 31 5.14 13.73 -3.87
CA ASP A 31 3.78 13.62 -3.30
C ASP A 31 3.05 14.96 -3.45
N ASP A 32 1.77 14.94 -3.78
CA ASP A 32 0.95 16.15 -3.90
C ASP A 32 0.39 16.66 -2.55
N LEU A 33 0.57 15.84 -1.50
CA LEU A 33 0.07 16.07 -0.15
C LEU A 33 -1.45 16.18 -0.04
N SER A 34 -2.21 15.74 -1.03
CA SER A 34 -3.68 15.81 -1.02
C SER A 34 -4.32 14.92 0.07
N GLY A 35 -3.67 13.80 0.41
CA GLY A 35 -4.11 12.87 1.46
C GLY A 35 -3.01 12.49 2.44
N THR A 36 -1.92 13.26 2.51
CA THR A 36 -0.71 12.93 3.26
C THR A 36 -0.14 14.18 3.96
N SER A 37 1.02 14.05 4.59
CA SER A 37 1.67 15.17 5.29
C SER A 37 3.17 15.20 5.01
N ALA A 38 3.72 16.39 4.75
CA ALA A 38 5.16 16.60 4.62
C ALA A 38 5.94 16.16 5.89
N VAL A 39 5.29 16.17 7.05
CA VAL A 39 5.86 15.69 8.33
C VAL A 39 6.32 14.22 8.22
N ALA A 40 5.71 13.42 7.36
CA ALA A 40 6.14 12.03 7.13
C ALA A 40 7.58 11.97 6.61
N ALA A 41 7.96 12.84 5.67
CA ALA A 41 9.33 12.92 5.14
C ALA A 41 10.35 13.32 6.22
N ASP A 42 10.02 14.30 7.07
CA ASP A 42 10.87 14.71 8.19
C ASP A 42 11.09 13.55 9.18
N ARG A 43 10.03 12.79 9.47
CA ARG A 43 10.10 11.63 10.36
C ARG A 43 10.86 10.45 9.75
N VAL A 44 10.78 10.25 8.43
CA VAL A 44 11.65 9.29 7.72
C VAL A 44 13.12 9.66 7.92
N ALA A 45 13.48 10.93 7.72
CA ALA A 45 14.84 11.40 7.96
C ALA A 45 15.25 11.26 9.43
N GLN A 46 14.34 11.49 10.38
CA GLN A 46 14.60 11.29 11.81
C GLN A 46 14.85 9.82 12.17
N ILE A 47 14.11 8.88 11.58
CA ILE A 47 14.26 7.44 11.82
C ILE A 47 15.61 6.95 11.30
N THR A 48 15.95 7.32 10.07
CA THR A 48 17.09 6.76 9.33
C THR A 48 18.40 7.52 9.55
N GLY A 49 18.31 8.77 10.02
CA GLY A 49 19.45 9.68 10.06
C GLY A 49 19.95 10.12 8.67
N LYS A 50 19.18 9.85 7.62
CA LYS A 50 19.54 10.13 6.22
C LYS A 50 18.52 11.08 5.58
N PRO A 51 18.93 11.90 4.58
CA PRO A 51 18.01 12.80 3.91
C PRO A 51 16.97 12.05 3.08
N ALA A 52 15.71 12.50 3.14
CA ALA A 52 14.61 12.06 2.32
C ALA A 52 13.95 13.29 1.66
N PRO A 53 14.57 13.90 0.63
CA PRO A 53 14.05 15.11 0.02
C PRO A 53 12.66 14.88 -0.55
N LEU A 54 11.73 15.78 -0.23
CA LEU A 54 10.36 15.77 -0.68
C LEU A 54 10.15 16.87 -1.74
N VAL A 55 9.70 16.46 -2.91
CA VAL A 55 9.16 17.36 -3.94
C VAL A 55 7.65 17.33 -3.82
N VAL A 56 7.05 18.49 -3.58
CA VAL A 56 5.59 18.64 -3.54
C VAL A 56 5.08 18.89 -4.93
N GLY A 57 4.26 17.98 -5.47
CA GLY A 57 3.70 18.10 -6.80
C GLY A 57 2.91 16.87 -7.24
N ASP A 58 2.08 17.06 -8.25
CA ASP A 58 1.25 15.99 -8.83
C ASP A 58 2.09 15.09 -9.74
N ALA A 59 2.16 13.81 -9.42
CA ALA A 59 2.88 12.82 -10.22
C ALA A 59 2.19 12.50 -11.57
N ALA A 60 0.96 12.98 -11.80
CA ALA A 60 0.30 12.95 -13.10
C ALA A 60 0.77 14.08 -14.03
N ASP A 61 1.39 15.12 -13.48
CA ASP A 61 1.96 16.22 -14.26
C ASP A 61 3.39 15.89 -14.73
N ARG A 62 3.54 15.71 -16.04
CA ARG A 62 4.84 15.40 -16.68
C ARG A 62 5.91 16.46 -16.41
N GLU A 63 5.54 17.74 -16.33
CA GLU A 63 6.49 18.82 -16.09
C GLU A 63 7.03 18.73 -14.64
N VAL A 64 6.19 18.37 -13.69
CA VAL A 64 6.60 18.09 -12.32
C VAL A 64 7.59 16.93 -12.29
N VAL A 65 7.27 15.79 -12.94
CA VAL A 65 8.15 14.62 -12.99
C VAL A 65 9.47 14.95 -13.66
N GLU A 66 9.47 15.66 -14.82
CA GLU A 66 10.70 16.16 -15.47
C GLU A 66 11.54 17.04 -14.55
N GLY A 67 10.88 17.92 -13.79
CA GLY A 67 11.52 18.77 -12.80
C GLY A 67 12.25 17.96 -11.70
N VAL A 68 11.68 16.84 -11.26
CA VAL A 68 12.32 15.93 -10.30
C VAL A 68 13.61 15.34 -10.90
N PHE A 69 13.55 14.83 -12.14
CA PHE A 69 14.74 14.27 -12.82
C PHE A 69 15.81 15.33 -13.04
N ALA A 70 15.43 16.55 -13.41
CA ALA A 70 16.37 17.66 -13.61
C ALA A 70 17.06 18.09 -12.30
N ALA A 71 16.32 18.13 -11.18
CA ALA A 71 16.85 18.60 -9.91
C ALA A 71 17.61 17.52 -9.12
N HIS A 72 17.23 16.25 -9.25
CA HIS A 72 17.72 15.14 -8.43
C HIS A 72 18.33 13.98 -9.21
N GLY A 73 18.42 14.07 -10.56
CA GLY A 73 19.00 13.01 -11.39
C GLY A 73 20.51 12.79 -11.17
N PRO A 74 21.07 11.68 -11.67
CA PRO A 74 20.34 10.59 -12.31
C PRO A 74 19.48 9.79 -11.33
N ILE A 75 18.28 9.38 -11.76
CA ILE A 75 17.40 8.47 -11.03
C ILE A 75 17.49 7.10 -11.71
N ASP A 76 17.77 6.08 -10.93
CA ASP A 76 17.94 4.71 -11.42
C ASP A 76 16.63 3.94 -11.56
N ALA A 77 15.65 4.26 -10.69
CA ALA A 77 14.41 3.50 -10.61
C ALA A 77 13.25 4.36 -10.08
N ILE A 78 12.03 3.92 -10.39
CA ILE A 78 10.80 4.48 -9.85
C ILE A 78 10.05 3.41 -9.06
N ILE A 79 9.59 3.74 -7.85
CA ILE A 79 8.55 3.00 -7.13
C ILE A 79 7.28 3.85 -7.17
N HIS A 80 6.25 3.32 -7.81
CA HIS A 80 5.01 4.03 -8.08
C HIS A 80 3.90 3.59 -7.12
N LEU A 81 3.66 4.38 -6.07
CA LEU A 81 2.60 4.19 -5.07
C LEU A 81 1.48 5.22 -5.22
N ALA A 82 1.75 6.38 -5.87
CA ALA A 82 0.79 7.46 -6.01
C ALA A 82 -0.47 7.01 -6.74
N ALA A 83 -1.63 7.07 -6.08
CA ALA A 83 -2.93 6.73 -6.65
C ALA A 83 -4.06 7.09 -5.68
N PHE A 84 -5.24 7.36 -6.19
CA PHE A 84 -6.47 7.29 -5.41
C PHE A 84 -6.79 5.82 -5.10
N LYS A 85 -7.13 5.49 -3.83
CA LYS A 85 -7.22 4.11 -3.34
C LYS A 85 -8.54 3.72 -2.68
N ALA A 86 -9.48 4.65 -2.49
CA ALA A 86 -10.71 4.39 -1.77
C ALA A 86 -11.75 3.68 -2.67
N VAL A 87 -11.96 2.38 -2.46
CA VAL A 87 -12.86 1.52 -3.26
C VAL A 87 -14.27 2.11 -3.32
N GLY A 88 -14.87 2.51 -2.18
CA GLY A 88 -16.21 3.07 -2.12
C GLY A 88 -16.35 4.39 -2.89
N GLU A 89 -15.41 5.31 -2.71
CA GLU A 89 -15.38 6.59 -3.42
C GLU A 89 -15.24 6.41 -4.93
N SER A 90 -14.43 5.43 -5.36
CA SER A 90 -14.20 5.16 -6.79
C SER A 90 -15.47 4.77 -7.55
N THR A 91 -16.52 4.33 -6.86
CA THR A 91 -17.83 4.06 -7.47
C THR A 91 -18.65 5.33 -7.66
N GLN A 92 -18.34 6.40 -6.95
CA GLN A 92 -19.06 7.69 -7.01
C GLN A 92 -18.43 8.67 -8.00
N ILE A 93 -17.09 8.70 -8.07
CA ILE A 93 -16.31 9.58 -8.95
C ILE A 93 -15.37 8.81 -9.88
N PRO A 94 -15.87 7.84 -10.68
CA PRO A 94 -15.03 6.90 -11.43
C PRO A 94 -14.09 7.58 -12.43
N LEU A 95 -14.50 8.66 -13.08
CA LEU A 95 -13.67 9.35 -14.08
C LEU A 95 -12.45 9.99 -13.45
N GLU A 96 -12.56 10.52 -12.23
CA GLU A 96 -11.45 11.10 -11.49
C GLU A 96 -10.43 10.02 -11.13
N TYR A 97 -10.91 8.83 -10.71
CA TYR A 97 -10.05 7.66 -10.44
C TYR A 97 -9.30 7.19 -11.67
N TYR A 98 -9.98 7.10 -12.82
CA TYR A 98 -9.30 6.71 -14.06
C TYR A 98 -8.25 7.74 -14.48
N ARG A 99 -8.60 9.03 -14.49
CA ARG A 99 -7.65 10.09 -14.85
C ARG A 99 -6.44 10.06 -13.93
N ASN A 100 -6.66 10.21 -12.62
CA ASN A 100 -5.56 10.25 -11.67
C ASN A 100 -4.67 9.01 -11.78
N ASN A 101 -5.24 7.81 -11.70
CA ASN A 101 -4.45 6.58 -11.60
C ASN A 101 -3.77 6.18 -12.92
N LEU A 102 -4.35 6.51 -14.08
CA LEU A 102 -3.74 6.23 -15.37
C LEU A 102 -2.72 7.31 -15.76
N ASP A 103 -3.08 8.59 -15.63
CA ASP A 103 -2.20 9.71 -16.01
C ASP A 103 -0.93 9.72 -15.18
N THR A 104 -1.01 9.40 -13.88
CA THR A 104 0.15 9.23 -13.01
C THR A 104 1.09 8.13 -13.52
N THR A 105 0.53 6.97 -13.90
CA THR A 105 1.32 5.88 -14.47
C THR A 105 1.97 6.27 -15.79
N PHE A 106 1.22 6.95 -16.66
CA PHE A 106 1.74 7.41 -17.97
C PHE A 106 2.87 8.42 -17.78
N ALA A 107 2.70 9.42 -16.93
CA ALA A 107 3.71 10.44 -16.70
C ALA A 107 5.01 9.85 -16.14
N LEU A 108 4.91 9.03 -15.10
CA LEU A 108 6.07 8.39 -14.47
C LEU A 108 6.78 7.43 -15.43
N ALA A 109 6.05 6.61 -16.17
CA ALA A 109 6.61 5.64 -17.10
C ALA A 109 7.28 6.33 -18.31
N GLU A 110 6.61 7.31 -18.91
CA GLU A 110 7.12 8.03 -20.09
C GLU A 110 8.38 8.83 -19.77
N VAL A 111 8.36 9.62 -18.69
CA VAL A 111 9.51 10.41 -18.26
C VAL A 111 10.65 9.48 -17.81
N GLY A 112 10.33 8.46 -16.99
CA GLY A 112 11.33 7.52 -16.52
C GLY A 112 12.08 6.80 -17.64
N VAL A 113 11.35 6.27 -18.63
CA VAL A 113 11.96 5.61 -19.81
C VAL A 113 12.82 6.60 -20.62
N ARG A 114 12.34 7.82 -20.83
CA ARG A 114 13.10 8.88 -21.55
C ARG A 114 14.42 9.19 -20.86
N HIS A 115 14.46 9.18 -19.53
CA HIS A 115 15.65 9.41 -18.73
C HIS A 115 16.48 8.14 -18.46
N GLY A 116 16.06 6.99 -19.00
CA GLY A 116 16.83 5.75 -18.94
C GLY A 116 16.80 5.04 -17.58
N ILE A 117 15.67 5.10 -16.85
CA ILE A 117 15.51 4.26 -15.65
C ILE A 117 15.65 2.78 -16.01
N ARG A 118 16.16 2.01 -15.06
CA ARG A 118 16.35 0.57 -15.25
C ARG A 118 15.24 -0.27 -14.63
N SER A 119 14.50 0.30 -13.68
CA SER A 119 13.46 -0.43 -12.95
C SER A 119 12.25 0.45 -12.63
N LEU A 120 11.05 -0.13 -12.79
CA LEU A 120 9.79 0.44 -12.38
C LEU A 120 9.03 -0.59 -11.55
N VAL A 121 8.84 -0.30 -10.25
CA VAL A 121 8.03 -1.13 -9.35
C VAL A 121 6.67 -0.47 -9.18
N PHE A 122 5.62 -1.20 -9.52
CA PHE A 122 4.24 -0.70 -9.50
C PHE A 122 3.42 -1.30 -8.37
N SER A 123 2.78 -0.43 -7.61
CA SER A 123 1.80 -0.77 -6.58
C SER A 123 0.48 -1.18 -7.22
N SER A 124 0.24 -2.50 -7.31
CA SER A 124 -1.07 -3.06 -7.65
C SER A 124 -1.80 -3.54 -6.39
N THR A 125 -2.82 -4.35 -6.53
CA THR A 125 -3.71 -4.74 -5.45
C THR A 125 -4.26 -6.15 -5.65
N GLY A 126 -4.54 -6.88 -4.57
CA GLY A 126 -5.26 -8.15 -4.61
C GLY A 126 -6.71 -8.02 -5.12
N THR A 127 -7.26 -6.80 -5.18
CA THR A 127 -8.63 -6.61 -5.71
C THR A 127 -8.73 -6.68 -7.24
N VAL A 128 -7.64 -6.94 -7.95
CA VAL A 128 -7.65 -7.24 -9.40
C VAL A 128 -8.08 -8.68 -9.69
N TYR A 129 -8.03 -9.57 -8.70
CA TYR A 129 -8.53 -10.93 -8.82
C TYR A 129 -10.06 -10.93 -8.83
N SER A 130 -10.66 -11.74 -9.69
CA SER A 130 -12.09 -11.67 -9.98
C SER A 130 -12.89 -12.93 -9.62
N ASP A 131 -12.24 -14.07 -9.45
CA ASP A 131 -12.93 -15.33 -9.14
C ASP A 131 -12.60 -15.82 -7.72
N PRO A 132 -13.55 -15.81 -6.77
CA PRO A 132 -13.34 -16.34 -5.43
C PRO A 132 -12.98 -17.84 -5.37
N ALA A 133 -13.27 -18.60 -6.44
CA ALA A 133 -12.88 -20.01 -6.51
C ALA A 133 -11.37 -20.23 -6.66
N ASP A 134 -10.62 -19.17 -7.05
CA ASP A 134 -9.16 -19.23 -7.20
C ASP A 134 -8.40 -19.03 -5.88
N LEU A 135 -9.07 -19.00 -4.72
CA LEU A 135 -8.43 -18.85 -3.40
C LEU A 135 -7.62 -20.11 -3.01
N PRO A 136 -6.41 -19.96 -2.43
CA PRO A 136 -5.64 -18.71 -2.27
C PRO A 136 -5.17 -18.17 -3.62
N PHE A 137 -5.28 -16.84 -3.84
CA PHE A 137 -4.93 -16.25 -5.12
C PHE A 137 -3.43 -16.40 -5.42
N THR A 138 -3.11 -17.09 -6.49
CA THR A 138 -1.78 -17.07 -7.11
C THR A 138 -1.71 -15.96 -8.17
N GLU A 139 -0.53 -15.64 -8.70
CA GLU A 139 -0.37 -14.63 -9.75
C GLU A 139 -1.03 -15.04 -11.08
N GLU A 140 -1.28 -16.33 -11.27
CA GLU A 140 -1.99 -16.93 -12.42
C GLU A 140 -3.51 -16.93 -12.25
N ALA A 141 -4.02 -16.61 -11.05
CA ALA A 141 -5.44 -16.53 -10.78
C ALA A 141 -6.15 -15.52 -11.69
N THR A 142 -7.42 -15.76 -11.95
CA THR A 142 -8.24 -14.98 -12.89
C THR A 142 -8.28 -13.49 -12.51
N THR A 143 -7.85 -12.64 -13.43
CA THR A 143 -7.96 -11.18 -13.32
C THR A 143 -8.88 -10.63 -14.41
N SER A 144 -9.58 -9.54 -14.12
CA SER A 144 -10.51 -8.92 -15.08
C SER A 144 -10.36 -7.40 -15.08
N VAL A 145 -10.76 -6.77 -16.16
CA VAL A 145 -11.07 -5.34 -16.20
C VAL A 145 -12.55 -5.07 -15.91
N ASP A 146 -13.38 -6.14 -15.87
CA ASP A 146 -14.78 -6.06 -15.47
C ASP A 146 -14.93 -6.33 -13.97
N LEU A 147 -14.37 -5.43 -13.17
CA LEU A 147 -14.43 -5.45 -11.72
C LEU A 147 -15.52 -4.50 -11.20
N SER A 148 -15.88 -4.60 -9.94
CA SER A 148 -17.00 -3.85 -9.36
C SER A 148 -16.76 -2.35 -9.17
N ASN A 149 -15.49 -1.88 -9.25
CA ASN A 149 -15.14 -0.49 -8.91
C ASN A 149 -13.99 0.06 -9.78
N ALA A 150 -13.97 1.38 -9.96
CA ALA A 150 -13.00 2.06 -10.81
C ALA A 150 -11.56 1.99 -10.28
N TYR A 151 -11.35 1.89 -8.95
CA TYR A 151 -10.03 1.72 -8.38
C TYR A 151 -9.38 0.41 -8.87
N SER A 152 -10.04 -0.72 -8.64
CA SER A 152 -9.52 -2.03 -9.06
C SER A 152 -9.34 -2.12 -10.58
N LYS A 153 -10.29 -1.57 -11.36
CA LYS A 153 -10.20 -1.48 -12.82
C LYS A 153 -8.99 -0.68 -13.26
N SER A 154 -8.75 0.50 -12.69
CA SER A 154 -7.60 1.35 -13.05
C SER A 154 -6.26 0.68 -12.72
N LYS A 155 -6.16 -0.02 -11.58
CA LYS A 155 -4.97 -0.80 -11.24
C LYS A 155 -4.71 -1.92 -12.25
N ARG A 156 -5.75 -2.67 -12.63
CA ARG A 156 -5.63 -3.73 -13.65
C ARG A 156 -5.29 -3.17 -15.04
N MET A 157 -5.85 -2.03 -15.43
CA MET A 157 -5.49 -1.36 -16.68
C MET A 157 -4.01 -0.95 -16.68
N ASN A 158 -3.51 -0.40 -15.58
CA ASN A 158 -2.10 -0.06 -15.44
C ASN A 158 -1.19 -1.29 -15.57
N GLU A 159 -1.58 -2.45 -15.05
CA GLU A 159 -0.80 -3.69 -15.27
C GLU A 159 -0.69 -4.05 -16.75
N VAL A 160 -1.78 -3.89 -17.53
CA VAL A 160 -1.77 -4.13 -18.99
C VAL A 160 -0.84 -3.15 -19.69
N VAL A 161 -0.97 -1.86 -19.38
CA VAL A 161 -0.10 -0.81 -19.96
C VAL A 161 1.37 -1.06 -19.66
N LEU A 162 1.70 -1.41 -18.44
CA LEU A 162 3.06 -1.67 -18.01
C LEU A 162 3.64 -2.95 -18.60
N ALA A 163 2.81 -3.97 -18.86
CA ALA A 163 3.24 -5.16 -19.59
C ALA A 163 3.60 -4.83 -21.06
N ASP A 164 2.79 -3.98 -21.72
CA ASP A 164 3.10 -3.50 -23.07
C ASP A 164 4.36 -2.63 -23.08
N LEU A 165 4.55 -1.77 -22.08
CA LEU A 165 5.75 -0.96 -21.94
C LEU A 165 7.01 -1.83 -21.80
N ALA A 166 6.99 -2.85 -20.96
CA ALA A 166 8.11 -3.78 -20.79
C ALA A 166 8.44 -4.53 -22.10
N ARG A 167 7.41 -4.91 -22.85
CA ARG A 167 7.60 -5.63 -24.15
C ARG A 167 8.35 -4.80 -25.18
N VAL A 168 8.16 -3.48 -25.20
CA VAL A 168 8.84 -2.59 -26.17
C VAL A 168 10.13 -1.97 -25.62
N ASN A 169 10.43 -2.16 -24.34
CA ASN A 169 11.66 -1.74 -23.66
C ASN A 169 12.31 -2.94 -22.97
N PRO A 170 12.97 -3.85 -23.70
CA PRO A 170 13.41 -5.15 -23.19
C PRO A 170 14.45 -5.07 -22.06
N GLU A 171 15.14 -3.94 -21.90
CA GLU A 171 16.10 -3.71 -20.81
C GLU A 171 15.44 -3.16 -19.55
N LEU A 172 14.18 -2.73 -19.63
CA LEU A 172 13.44 -2.21 -18.48
C LEU A 172 12.91 -3.35 -17.61
N ASN A 173 13.14 -3.27 -16.31
CA ASN A 173 12.55 -4.16 -15.34
C ASN A 173 11.21 -3.54 -14.88
N VAL A 174 10.11 -4.19 -15.16
CA VAL A 174 8.78 -3.81 -14.64
C VAL A 174 8.32 -4.87 -13.66
N THR A 175 8.21 -4.50 -12.40
CA THR A 175 7.74 -5.39 -11.34
C THR A 175 6.43 -4.88 -10.76
N VAL A 176 5.40 -5.69 -10.86
CA VAL A 176 4.06 -5.41 -10.31
C VAL A 176 3.91 -6.14 -8.98
N LEU A 177 3.56 -5.41 -7.94
CA LEU A 177 3.32 -5.97 -6.61
C LEU A 177 1.82 -5.90 -6.29
N ARG A 178 1.16 -7.05 -6.22
CA ARG A 178 -0.24 -7.17 -5.78
C ARG A 178 -0.25 -7.45 -4.29
N TYR A 179 -0.58 -6.47 -3.48
CA TYR A 179 -0.70 -6.67 -2.05
C TYR A 179 -2.14 -6.53 -1.55
N PHE A 180 -2.39 -7.07 -0.37
CA PHE A 180 -3.73 -7.24 0.18
C PHE A 180 -4.05 -6.12 1.16
N ASN A 181 -4.02 -6.36 2.46
CA ASN A 181 -4.41 -5.37 3.45
C ASN A 181 -3.20 -4.93 4.29
N PRO A 182 -2.48 -3.86 3.89
CA PRO A 182 -1.39 -3.33 4.72
C PRO A 182 -1.92 -2.82 6.06
N VAL A 183 -1.24 -3.23 7.14
CA VAL A 183 -1.59 -2.86 8.52
C VAL A 183 -0.32 -2.60 9.33
N GLY A 184 -0.47 -2.09 10.55
CA GLY A 184 0.66 -1.79 11.42
C GLY A 184 1.24 -0.40 11.20
N ALA A 185 2.37 -0.16 11.82
CA ALA A 185 3.12 1.09 11.75
C ALA A 185 4.61 0.80 11.96
N HIS A 186 5.46 1.81 11.81
CA HIS A 186 6.88 1.65 12.13
C HIS A 186 7.07 1.49 13.65
N PRO A 187 7.92 0.56 14.11
CA PRO A 187 8.12 0.29 15.55
C PRO A 187 8.55 1.49 16.37
N SER A 188 9.17 2.51 15.74
CA SER A 188 9.53 3.77 16.42
C SER A 188 8.31 4.56 16.91
N GLY A 189 7.11 4.32 16.36
CA GLY A 189 5.92 5.13 16.59
C GLY A 189 5.98 6.54 15.99
N LEU A 190 6.88 6.78 15.03
CA LEU A 190 7.03 8.07 14.36
C LEU A 190 6.23 8.16 13.07
N ILE A 191 6.10 7.06 12.31
CA ILE A 191 5.31 7.00 11.07
C ILE A 191 4.27 5.88 11.15
N GLY A 192 3.10 6.14 10.57
CA GLY A 192 1.96 5.21 10.54
C GLY A 192 0.90 5.69 9.56
N GLU A 193 -0.27 5.03 9.57
CA GLU A 193 -1.39 5.42 8.72
C GLU A 193 -2.19 6.55 9.36
N ASP A 194 -2.35 7.67 8.65
CA ASP A 194 -3.12 8.85 9.08
C ASP A 194 -4.18 9.20 8.03
N PRO A 195 -5.27 8.44 7.93
CA PRO A 195 -6.31 8.69 6.95
C PRO A 195 -7.11 9.95 7.28
N ALA A 196 -7.40 10.75 6.27
CA ALA A 196 -8.31 11.87 6.40
C ALA A 196 -9.74 11.41 6.70
N GLY A 197 -10.41 12.08 7.61
CA GLY A 197 -11.80 11.80 7.98
C GLY A 197 -12.00 10.46 8.71
N ILE A 198 -13.16 9.83 8.49
CA ILE A 198 -13.49 8.53 9.09
C ILE A 198 -12.82 7.41 8.28
N PRO A 199 -11.98 6.58 8.91
CA PRO A 199 -11.30 5.51 8.20
C PRO A 199 -12.24 4.47 7.60
N ASN A 200 -11.95 4.03 6.37
CA ASN A 200 -12.67 2.93 5.72
C ASN A 200 -12.05 1.55 6.04
N ASN A 201 -10.76 1.51 6.36
CA ASN A 201 -10.04 0.29 6.72
C ASN A 201 -10.23 -0.06 8.19
N LEU A 202 -10.22 -1.36 8.51
CA LEU A 202 -10.54 -1.87 9.85
C LEU A 202 -9.54 -1.38 10.91
N MET A 203 -8.22 -1.55 10.71
CA MET A 203 -7.22 -1.24 11.74
C MET A 203 -7.21 0.25 12.15
N PRO A 204 -7.19 1.23 11.22
CA PRO A 204 -7.30 2.63 11.61
C PRO A 204 -8.65 2.97 12.25
N TYR A 205 -9.75 2.29 11.87
CA TYR A 205 -11.05 2.47 12.54
C TYR A 205 -11.01 1.98 13.99
N VAL A 206 -10.50 0.76 14.22
CA VAL A 206 -10.32 0.19 15.57
C VAL A 206 -9.46 1.09 16.45
N SER A 207 -8.38 1.65 15.88
CA SER A 207 -7.51 2.57 16.61
C SER A 207 -8.20 3.86 17.03
N ARG A 208 -9.09 4.41 16.17
CA ARG A 208 -9.90 5.59 16.53
C ARG A 208 -10.89 5.31 17.66
N VAL A 209 -11.45 4.10 17.72
CA VAL A 209 -12.26 3.67 18.87
C VAL A 209 -11.38 3.53 20.13
N ALA A 210 -10.17 2.99 19.98
CA ALA A 210 -9.26 2.81 21.11
C ALA A 210 -8.82 4.12 21.76
N ILE A 211 -8.65 5.21 20.97
CA ILE A 211 -8.35 6.55 21.51
C ILE A 211 -9.62 7.36 21.91
N GLY A 212 -10.83 6.79 21.73
CA GLY A 212 -12.10 7.45 22.05
C GLY A 212 -12.58 8.47 21.03
N ALA A 213 -12.01 8.50 19.82
CA ALA A 213 -12.46 9.37 18.74
C ALA A 213 -13.70 8.84 18.01
N LEU A 214 -13.97 7.53 18.12
CA LEU A 214 -15.19 6.86 17.65
C LEU A 214 -15.79 6.05 18.80
N GLU A 215 -17.10 5.84 18.79
CA GLU A 215 -17.83 5.21 19.91
C GLU A 215 -17.65 3.70 19.94
N GLU A 216 -17.80 3.02 18.80
CA GLU A 216 -17.79 1.55 18.71
C GLU A 216 -17.28 1.05 17.35
N ILE A 217 -16.83 -0.20 17.33
CA ILE A 217 -16.37 -0.87 16.11
C ILE A 217 -17.58 -1.53 15.43
N GLY A 218 -17.82 -1.22 14.14
CA GLY A 218 -18.80 -1.92 13.33
C GLY A 218 -18.22 -3.21 12.75
N ILE A 219 -18.80 -4.38 13.10
CA ILE A 219 -18.51 -5.68 12.48
C ILE A 219 -19.55 -5.93 11.40
N PHE A 220 -19.17 -5.84 10.11
CA PHE A 220 -20.11 -5.92 9.00
C PHE A 220 -20.36 -7.37 8.56
N GLY A 221 -21.41 -7.98 9.11
CA GLY A 221 -21.78 -9.38 8.95
C GLY A 221 -21.04 -10.30 9.91
N ASP A 222 -21.78 -11.27 10.46
CA ASP A 222 -21.27 -12.36 11.30
C ASP A 222 -21.83 -13.73 10.88
N ASP A 223 -22.33 -13.79 9.64
CA ASP A 223 -22.98 -14.94 9.04
C ASP A 223 -22.26 -15.41 7.76
N TYR A 224 -20.98 -15.03 7.54
CA TYR A 224 -20.15 -15.54 6.46
C TYR A 224 -19.79 -17.01 6.73
N ASP A 225 -19.55 -17.77 5.65
CA ASP A 225 -19.00 -19.13 5.73
C ASP A 225 -17.50 -19.08 6.06
N THR A 226 -17.20 -18.76 7.32
CA THR A 226 -15.88 -18.61 7.91
C THR A 226 -15.89 -19.10 9.35
N PRO A 227 -14.74 -19.40 9.98
CA PRO A 227 -14.70 -20.00 11.31
C PRO A 227 -15.46 -19.26 12.41
N ASP A 228 -15.53 -17.93 12.37
CA ASP A 228 -16.21 -17.09 13.37
C ASP A 228 -17.36 -16.26 12.78
N GLY A 229 -17.73 -16.52 11.53
CA GLY A 229 -18.80 -15.84 10.82
C GLY A 229 -18.41 -14.47 10.25
N THR A 230 -17.20 -13.95 10.56
CA THR A 230 -16.76 -12.64 10.04
C THR A 230 -15.81 -12.78 8.85
N GLY A 231 -15.66 -11.71 8.04
CA GLY A 231 -14.84 -11.75 6.84
C GLY A 231 -13.35 -12.01 7.13
N LEU A 232 -12.71 -12.81 6.26
CA LEU A 232 -11.29 -13.14 6.31
C LEU A 232 -10.49 -12.28 5.35
N ARG A 233 -9.39 -11.69 5.82
CA ARG A 233 -8.47 -10.89 4.99
C ARG A 233 -7.02 -11.26 5.26
N ASP A 234 -6.18 -11.09 4.25
CA ASP A 234 -4.73 -11.21 4.38
C ASP A 234 -4.17 -9.87 4.84
N TYR A 235 -3.84 -9.77 6.12
CA TYR A 235 -3.25 -8.57 6.70
C TYR A 235 -1.73 -8.70 6.72
N ILE A 236 -1.07 -7.85 5.94
CA ILE A 236 0.38 -7.77 5.87
C ILE A 236 0.91 -6.57 6.67
N HIS A 237 1.93 -6.79 7.51
CA HIS A 237 2.58 -5.70 8.20
C HIS A 237 3.26 -4.75 7.20
N VAL A 238 3.04 -3.44 7.35
CA VAL A 238 3.55 -2.42 6.41
C VAL A 238 5.08 -2.42 6.31
N VAL A 239 5.80 -2.82 7.35
CA VAL A 239 7.28 -2.94 7.31
C VAL A 239 7.69 -4.12 6.42
N ASP A 240 7.05 -5.30 6.55
CA ASP A 240 7.30 -6.42 5.65
C ASP A 240 6.97 -6.07 4.19
N LEU A 241 5.87 -5.33 3.98
CA LEU A 241 5.49 -4.84 2.65
C LEU A 241 6.55 -3.87 2.09
N ALA A 242 7.03 -2.93 2.91
CA ALA A 242 8.07 -1.98 2.53
C ALA A 242 9.37 -2.70 2.13
N GLU A 243 9.81 -3.69 2.91
CA GLU A 243 10.94 -4.56 2.56
C GLU A 243 10.69 -5.32 1.25
N GLY A 244 9.44 -5.75 1.01
CA GLY A 244 9.05 -6.39 -0.25
C GLY A 244 9.29 -5.49 -1.47
N HIS A 245 9.06 -4.18 -1.36
CA HIS A 245 9.38 -3.22 -2.43
C HIS A 245 10.90 -3.11 -2.66
N VAL A 246 11.70 -3.10 -1.59
CA VAL A 246 13.17 -3.05 -1.70
C VAL A 246 13.69 -4.30 -2.38
N VAL A 247 13.26 -5.48 -1.93
CA VAL A 247 13.69 -6.76 -2.51
C VAL A 247 13.23 -6.88 -3.97
N ALA A 248 12.00 -6.46 -4.28
CA ALA A 248 11.50 -6.45 -5.66
C ALA A 248 12.35 -5.55 -6.58
N LEU A 249 12.80 -4.40 -6.06
CA LEU A 249 13.70 -3.49 -6.78
C LEU A 249 15.10 -4.11 -7.00
N GLU A 250 15.67 -4.73 -5.97
CA GLU A 250 17.04 -5.29 -6.00
C GLU A 250 17.13 -6.58 -6.81
N GLN A 251 16.09 -7.41 -6.80
CA GLN A 251 16.02 -8.69 -7.51
C GLN A 251 15.36 -8.57 -8.89
N ALA A 252 14.96 -7.34 -9.29
CA ALA A 252 14.31 -7.10 -10.57
C ALA A 252 15.13 -7.64 -11.74
N LYS A 253 14.44 -8.25 -12.70
CA LYS A 253 15.02 -8.76 -13.95
C LYS A 253 14.36 -8.06 -15.14
N PRO A 254 15.08 -7.93 -16.27
CA PRO A 254 14.50 -7.38 -17.48
C PRO A 254 13.18 -8.04 -17.88
N GLY A 255 12.21 -7.24 -18.30
CA GLY A 255 10.88 -7.68 -18.68
C GLY A 255 9.81 -7.36 -17.65
N TYR A 256 8.73 -8.13 -17.66
CA TYR A 256 7.54 -7.92 -16.81
C TYR A 256 7.35 -9.08 -15.84
N ALA A 257 7.22 -8.77 -14.56
CA ALA A 257 6.96 -9.75 -13.52
C ALA A 257 5.88 -9.27 -12.55
N VAL A 258 5.07 -10.20 -12.06
CA VAL A 258 4.01 -9.94 -11.07
C VAL A 258 4.29 -10.80 -9.84
N TYR A 259 4.12 -10.22 -8.65
CA TYR A 259 4.26 -10.92 -7.37
C TYR A 259 3.14 -10.55 -6.40
N ASN A 260 2.59 -11.54 -5.72
CA ASN A 260 1.73 -11.33 -4.57
C ASN A 260 2.57 -11.05 -3.33
N LEU A 261 2.23 -9.98 -2.62
CA LEU A 261 2.79 -9.67 -1.30
C LEU A 261 1.68 -9.76 -0.25
N GLY A 262 1.67 -10.85 0.49
CA GLY A 262 0.77 -11.16 1.58
C GLY A 262 1.39 -12.15 2.54
N THR A 263 0.67 -12.51 3.58
CA THR A 263 1.10 -13.53 4.55
C THR A 263 0.74 -14.95 4.10
N GLY A 264 -0.30 -15.07 3.25
CA GLY A 264 -0.92 -16.35 2.91
C GLY A 264 -1.76 -16.94 4.04
N THR A 265 -1.87 -16.22 5.15
CA THR A 265 -2.65 -16.64 6.33
C THR A 265 -3.74 -15.62 6.59
N PRO A 266 -5.00 -15.92 6.23
CA PRO A 266 -6.10 -15.00 6.45
C PRO A 266 -6.45 -14.87 7.93
N VAL A 267 -6.79 -13.66 8.36
CA VAL A 267 -7.21 -13.32 9.72
C VAL A 267 -8.62 -12.73 9.65
N SER A 268 -9.47 -13.10 10.61
CA SER A 268 -10.84 -12.61 10.67
C SER A 268 -10.93 -11.20 11.28
N VAL A 269 -12.09 -10.56 11.08
CA VAL A 269 -12.36 -9.26 11.73
C VAL A 269 -12.30 -9.38 13.25
N ARG A 270 -12.84 -10.45 13.84
CA ARG A 270 -12.82 -10.67 15.29
C ARG A 270 -11.43 -10.97 15.82
N GLU A 271 -10.63 -11.75 15.10
CA GLU A 271 -9.24 -12.03 15.46
C GLU A 271 -8.39 -10.76 15.45
N LEU A 272 -8.55 -9.87 14.46
CA LEU A 272 -7.84 -8.59 14.42
C LEU A 272 -8.27 -7.70 15.61
N ILE A 273 -9.56 -7.61 15.92
CA ILE A 273 -10.06 -6.85 17.07
C ILE A 273 -9.45 -7.38 18.36
N ALA A 274 -9.48 -8.70 18.58
CA ALA A 274 -8.91 -9.32 19.78
C ALA A 274 -7.40 -9.06 19.90
N SER A 275 -6.65 -9.12 18.78
CA SER A 275 -5.24 -8.78 18.77
C SER A 275 -5.00 -7.30 19.11
N PHE A 276 -5.86 -6.40 18.62
CA PHE A 276 -5.74 -4.97 18.93
C PHE A 276 -6.09 -4.67 20.39
N GLU A 277 -7.13 -5.31 20.95
CA GLU A 277 -7.48 -5.22 22.38
C GLU A 277 -6.34 -5.66 23.29
N LYS A 278 -5.63 -6.72 22.91
CA LYS A 278 -4.41 -7.18 23.59
C LYS A 278 -3.32 -6.11 23.57
N ALA A 279 -3.12 -5.42 22.44
CA ALA A 279 -2.15 -4.33 22.33
C ALA A 279 -2.53 -3.10 23.17
N VAL A 280 -3.84 -2.79 23.26
CA VAL A 280 -4.38 -1.67 24.04
C VAL A 280 -4.45 -2.01 25.54
N GLY A 281 -4.59 -3.29 25.90
CA GLY A 281 -4.75 -3.78 27.27
C GLY A 281 -6.19 -3.67 27.83
N ARG A 282 -7.18 -3.51 26.96
CA ARG A 282 -8.62 -3.49 27.34
C ARG A 282 -9.51 -3.89 26.18
N GLU A 283 -10.72 -4.35 26.49
CA GLU A 283 -11.79 -4.56 25.52
C GLU A 283 -12.24 -3.24 24.85
N LEU A 284 -12.64 -3.34 23.59
CA LEU A 284 -13.15 -2.24 22.79
C LEU A 284 -14.63 -2.48 22.46
N PRO A 285 -15.49 -1.46 22.53
CA PRO A 285 -16.89 -1.61 22.19
C PRO A 285 -17.03 -1.96 20.70
N ALA A 286 -17.79 -3.03 20.42
CA ALA A 286 -18.04 -3.51 19.07
C ALA A 286 -19.49 -3.95 18.89
N ARG A 287 -20.06 -3.73 17.69
CA ARG A 287 -21.41 -4.12 17.34
C ARG A 287 -21.45 -4.77 15.97
N VAL A 288 -22.23 -5.83 15.84
CA VAL A 288 -22.54 -6.46 14.55
C VAL A 288 -23.51 -5.58 13.77
N LEU A 289 -23.20 -5.37 12.51
CA LEU A 289 -23.98 -4.62 11.52
C LEU A 289 -24.30 -5.52 10.32
N PRO A 290 -25.30 -5.20 9.49
CA PRO A 290 -25.53 -5.90 8.23
C PRO A 290 -24.28 -5.92 7.36
N ARG A 291 -24.15 -6.96 6.50
CA ARG A 291 -23.05 -7.05 5.52
C ARG A 291 -23.01 -5.79 4.65
N ARG A 292 -21.79 -5.36 4.31
CA ARG A 292 -21.61 -4.31 3.28
C ARG A 292 -21.90 -4.89 1.91
N PRO A 293 -22.59 -4.15 1.01
CA PRO A 293 -22.75 -4.59 -0.37
C PRO A 293 -21.39 -4.81 -1.05
N GLY A 294 -21.22 -5.98 -1.68
CA GLY A 294 -20.01 -6.34 -2.40
C GLY A 294 -18.88 -6.93 -1.53
N ASP A 295 -19.04 -7.03 -0.20
CA ASP A 295 -18.06 -7.73 0.63
C ASP A 295 -18.11 -9.24 0.38
N VAL A 296 -16.92 -9.84 0.28
CA VAL A 296 -16.71 -11.29 0.10
C VAL A 296 -16.26 -11.92 1.42
N ALA A 297 -16.55 -13.23 1.58
CA ALA A 297 -16.22 -13.99 2.79
C ALA A 297 -14.71 -14.03 3.07
N ALA A 298 -13.88 -14.22 2.04
CA ALA A 298 -12.43 -14.33 2.18
C ALA A 298 -11.68 -13.67 1.02
N THR A 299 -10.50 -13.10 1.33
CA THR A 299 -9.56 -12.60 0.34
C THR A 299 -8.14 -12.73 0.88
N TYR A 300 -7.33 -13.63 0.30
CA TYR A 300 -5.94 -13.88 0.68
C TYR A 300 -5.16 -14.51 -0.47
N CYS A 301 -3.84 -14.43 -0.43
CA CYS A 301 -2.98 -14.91 -1.51
C CYS A 301 -2.14 -16.13 -1.13
N ASP A 302 -1.51 -16.70 -2.18
CA ASP A 302 -0.31 -17.53 -2.05
C ASP A 302 0.92 -16.66 -2.36
N PRO A 303 1.80 -16.35 -1.38
CA PRO A 303 3.02 -15.57 -1.59
C PRO A 303 4.22 -16.42 -2.02
N SER A 304 4.04 -17.70 -2.38
CA SER A 304 5.13 -18.66 -2.64
C SER A 304 6.03 -18.22 -3.80
N LYS A 305 5.50 -17.53 -4.80
CA LYS A 305 6.30 -17.02 -5.92
C LYS A 305 7.30 -15.97 -5.46
N ALA A 306 6.87 -14.98 -4.69
CA ALA A 306 7.78 -13.99 -4.10
C ALA A 306 8.86 -14.64 -3.23
N ALA A 307 8.50 -15.67 -2.47
CA ALA A 307 9.46 -16.42 -1.66
C ALA A 307 10.50 -17.17 -2.50
N ARG A 308 10.10 -17.80 -3.60
CA ARG A 308 11.02 -18.56 -4.47
C ARG A 308 11.91 -17.67 -5.33
N GLU A 309 11.34 -16.62 -5.91
CA GLU A 309 12.02 -15.84 -6.95
C GLU A 309 12.72 -14.59 -6.42
N LEU A 310 12.17 -13.99 -5.35
CA LEU A 310 12.74 -12.79 -4.71
C LEU A 310 13.44 -13.11 -3.40
N GLY A 311 13.22 -14.29 -2.80
CA GLY A 311 13.71 -14.62 -1.45
C GLY A 311 12.96 -13.88 -0.33
N TRP A 312 11.85 -13.22 -0.65
CA TRP A 312 11.07 -12.42 0.30
C TRP A 312 9.99 -13.26 1.00
N ARG A 313 9.82 -13.03 2.30
CA ARG A 313 8.75 -13.60 3.14
C ARG A 313 8.36 -12.60 4.21
N THR A 314 7.09 -12.63 4.62
CA THR A 314 6.64 -11.93 5.83
C THR A 314 7.26 -12.53 7.08
N ARG A 315 7.52 -11.68 8.08
CA ARG A 315 8.12 -12.07 9.36
C ARG A 315 7.30 -11.59 10.56
N LEU A 316 6.49 -10.55 10.37
CA LEU A 316 5.73 -9.90 11.41
C LEU A 316 4.29 -10.43 11.43
N SER A 317 3.78 -10.67 12.64
CA SER A 317 2.45 -11.19 12.89
C SER A 317 1.40 -10.08 12.97
N ILE A 318 0.10 -10.47 13.03
CA ILE A 318 -0.99 -9.52 13.29
C ILE A 318 -0.86 -8.90 14.69
N ASP A 319 -0.34 -9.63 15.69
CA ASP A 319 -0.08 -9.09 17.02
C ASP A 319 0.99 -7.99 16.97
N ASP A 320 2.06 -8.18 16.16
CA ASP A 320 3.08 -7.16 15.94
C ASP A 320 2.49 -5.93 15.26
N ALA A 321 1.65 -6.12 14.23
CA ALA A 321 1.01 -5.03 13.52
C ALA A 321 0.08 -4.22 14.45
N CYS A 322 -0.72 -4.87 15.28
CA CYS A 322 -1.60 -4.21 16.25
C CYS A 322 -0.80 -3.45 17.31
N ARG A 323 0.28 -4.03 17.84
CA ARG A 323 1.17 -3.39 18.81
C ARG A 323 1.82 -2.13 18.23
N ASP A 324 2.37 -2.23 17.02
CA ASP A 324 3.10 -1.13 16.40
C ASP A 324 2.14 -0.03 15.93
N TYR A 325 0.94 -0.40 15.47
CA TYR A 325 -0.10 0.57 15.15
C TYR A 325 -0.57 1.32 16.42
N TRP A 326 -0.79 0.61 17.52
CA TRP A 326 -1.15 1.23 18.79
C TRP A 326 -0.03 2.14 19.32
N ASN A 327 1.23 1.74 19.21
CA ASN A 327 2.37 2.57 19.55
C ASN A 327 2.39 3.89 18.75
N TRP A 328 2.07 3.82 17.44
CA TRP A 328 1.89 5.01 16.61
C TRP A 328 0.70 5.86 17.06
N GLN A 329 -0.50 5.30 17.10
CA GLN A 329 -1.73 6.03 17.34
C GLN A 329 -1.78 6.66 18.73
N SER A 330 -1.32 5.96 19.75
CA SER A 330 -1.32 6.49 21.14
C SER A 330 -0.38 7.68 21.32
N ARG A 331 0.70 7.74 20.56
CA ARG A 331 1.64 8.88 20.57
C ARG A 331 1.23 10.00 19.63
N ASN A 332 0.41 9.70 18.64
CA ASN A 332 -0.06 10.63 17.62
C ASN A 332 -1.59 10.61 17.52
N PRO A 333 -2.32 11.00 18.58
CA PRO A 333 -3.79 10.91 18.59
C PRO A 333 -4.44 11.79 17.51
N ALA A 334 -3.77 12.84 17.08
CA ALA A 334 -4.18 13.73 15.98
C ALA A 334 -3.44 13.43 14.66
N GLY A 335 -2.84 12.25 14.51
CA GLY A 335 -2.05 11.89 13.33
C GLY A 335 -0.76 12.71 13.22
N TYR A 336 -0.44 13.15 12.01
CA TYR A 336 0.71 14.03 11.73
C TYR A 336 0.44 15.50 12.08
N ALA A 337 -0.79 15.86 12.44
CA ALA A 337 -1.08 17.20 12.90
C ALA A 337 -0.31 17.51 14.19
N THR A 338 0.49 18.56 14.18
CA THR A 338 1.15 19.04 15.40
C THR A 338 0.07 19.52 16.37
N PRO A 339 0.03 19.10 17.63
CA PRO A 339 -0.83 19.72 18.63
C PRO A 339 -0.55 21.22 18.63
N ARG A 340 -1.59 22.04 18.47
CA ARG A 340 -1.48 23.50 18.62
C ARG A 340 -1.30 23.87 20.07
#